data_5b1ff73eeaae2d646191f65eab0079da
#
_entry.id   5b1ff73eeaae2d646191f65eab0079da
#
_cell.length_a   1.000
_cell.length_b   1.000
_cell.length_c   1.000
_cell.angle_alpha   90.00
_cell.angle_beta   90.00
_cell.angle_gamma   90.00
#
_symmetry.space_group_name_H-M   'P 1'
#
loop_
_entity.id
_entity.type
_entity.pdbx_description
1 polymer ?
#
loop_
_entity_poly.entity_id
_entity_poly.type
_entity_poly.pdbx_seq_one_letter_code
_entity_poly.pdbx_strand_id
1 'polypeptide(L)'
;GYITSRLKEMQDKFAFVGDVRGPGLAIGVELVKDPVTKEPVDDTTMERLLWRCVQHGLFYQNAHNVIKLKPPLIITMEQAAEAMNILEHCLEEAV
;
A
#
# COMPACT_ATOMS: atom_id res chain seq x y z
N GLY A 1 -12.57 -1.09 -8.39
CA GLY A 1 -13.32 -0.49 -7.32
C GLY A 1 -12.62 0.66 -6.64
N TYR A 2 -13.19 1.12 -5.55
CA TYR A 2 -12.69 2.28 -4.81
C TYR A 2 -11.25 2.11 -4.33
N ILE A 3 -10.93 0.95 -3.72
CA ILE A 3 -9.59 0.72 -3.18
C ILE A 3 -8.55 0.76 -4.29
N THR A 4 -8.81 0.09 -5.41
CA THR A 4 -7.90 0.09 -6.54
C THR A 4 -7.70 1.49 -7.11
N SER A 5 -8.78 2.27 -7.21
CA SER A 5 -8.70 3.66 -7.67
C SER A 5 -7.82 4.51 -6.77
N ARG A 6 -7.98 4.38 -5.43
CA ARG A 6 -7.16 5.10 -4.47
C ARG A 6 -5.69 4.71 -4.58
N LEU A 7 -5.41 3.41 -4.75
CA LEU A 7 -4.03 2.93 -4.90
C LEU A 7 -3.40 3.43 -6.20
N LYS A 8 -4.17 3.55 -7.25
CA LYS A 8 -3.67 4.11 -8.51
C LYS A 8 -3.37 5.59 -8.40
N GLU A 9 -4.17 6.34 -7.63
CA GLU A 9 -3.86 7.73 -7.32
C GLU A 9 -2.55 7.84 -6.53
N MET A 10 -2.33 6.92 -5.57
CA MET A 10 -1.08 6.88 -4.81
C MET A 10 0.11 6.55 -5.71
N GLN A 11 -0.08 5.68 -6.69
CA GLN A 11 0.96 5.36 -7.67
C GLN A 11 1.38 6.59 -8.46
N ASP A 12 0.42 7.44 -8.83
CA ASP A 12 0.70 8.68 -9.53
C ASP A 12 1.37 9.71 -8.62
N LYS A 13 0.99 9.72 -7.34
CA LYS A 13 1.49 10.69 -6.36
C LYS A 13 2.90 10.36 -5.87
N PHE A 14 3.17 9.08 -5.65
CA PHE A 14 4.44 8.62 -5.08
C PHE A 14 5.26 7.85 -6.10
N ALA A 15 6.43 8.36 -6.46
CA ALA A 15 7.32 7.69 -7.42
C ALA A 15 7.77 6.31 -6.92
N PHE A 16 7.84 6.10 -5.60
CA PHE A 16 8.28 4.83 -5.04
C PHE A 16 7.19 3.75 -5.06
N VAL A 17 5.94 4.08 -5.38
CA VAL A 17 4.91 3.08 -5.62
C VAL A 17 5.05 2.64 -7.08
N GLY A 18 5.73 1.50 -7.28
CA GLY A 18 6.10 1.05 -8.61
C GLY A 18 4.98 0.40 -9.40
N ASP A 19 4.12 -0.36 -8.72
CA ASP A 19 3.04 -1.06 -9.40
C ASP A 19 1.90 -1.36 -8.44
N VAL A 20 0.69 -1.38 -8.96
CA VAL A 20 -0.51 -1.78 -8.22
C VAL A 20 -1.18 -2.88 -9.03
N ARG A 21 -1.20 -4.09 -8.47
CA ARG A 21 -1.76 -5.27 -9.13
C ARG A 21 -2.92 -5.84 -8.35
N GLY A 22 -3.86 -6.33 -9.05
CA GLY A 22 -4.98 -7.06 -8.50
C GLY A 22 -6.04 -7.09 -9.52
N PRO A 23 -6.81 -8.13 -9.57
CA PRO A 23 -8.24 -7.95 -9.41
C PRO A 23 -8.68 -8.70 -8.18
N GLY A 24 -9.81 -8.30 -7.68
CA GLY A 24 -10.53 -9.05 -6.66
C GLY A 24 -10.05 -8.80 -5.25
N LEU A 25 -9.94 -9.87 -4.47
CA LEU A 25 -9.79 -9.80 -3.01
C LEU A 25 -8.35 -9.65 -2.54
N ALA A 26 -7.39 -9.82 -3.44
CA ALA A 26 -5.98 -9.70 -3.10
C ALA A 26 -5.34 -8.66 -4.01
N ILE A 27 -4.85 -7.59 -3.42
CA ILE A 27 -4.22 -6.49 -4.14
C ILE A 27 -2.77 -6.38 -3.70
N GLY A 28 -1.85 -6.33 -4.67
CA GLY A 28 -0.42 -6.15 -4.40
C GLY A 28 0.02 -4.75 -4.76
N VAL A 29 0.75 -4.10 -3.85
CA VAL A 29 1.33 -2.78 -4.07
C VAL A 29 2.84 -2.92 -3.97
N GLU A 30 3.54 -2.80 -5.10
CA GLU A 30 4.99 -2.93 -5.15
C GLU A 30 5.65 -1.60 -4.84
N LEU A 31 6.62 -1.60 -3.92
CA LEU A 31 7.37 -0.40 -3.56
C LEU A 31 8.81 -0.51 -4.09
N VAL A 32 9.26 0.54 -4.76
CA VAL A 32 10.59 0.58 -5.38
C VAL A 32 11.35 1.81 -4.93
N LYS A 33 12.68 1.69 -4.83
CA LYS A 33 13.56 2.82 -4.53
C LYS A 33 13.69 3.74 -5.74
N ASP A 34 13.71 3.15 -6.93
CA ASP A 34 13.93 3.86 -8.19
C ASP A 34 12.87 3.43 -9.19
N PRO A 35 12.03 4.35 -9.70
CA PRO A 35 10.98 3.98 -10.65
C PRO A 35 11.51 3.54 -11.99
N VAL A 36 12.75 3.88 -12.34
CA VAL A 36 13.36 3.50 -13.61
C VAL A 36 13.97 2.11 -13.54
N THR A 37 14.83 1.85 -12.55
CA THR A 37 15.51 0.56 -12.40
C THR A 37 14.63 -0.49 -11.74
N LYS A 38 13.55 -0.06 -11.05
CA LYS A 38 12.67 -0.94 -10.29
C LYS A 38 13.35 -1.61 -9.11
N GLU A 39 14.43 -1.01 -8.61
CA GLU A 39 15.10 -1.54 -7.42
C GLU A 39 14.14 -1.57 -6.26
N PRO A 40 13.96 -2.72 -5.59
CA PRO A 40 12.98 -2.84 -4.51
C PRO A 40 13.39 -2.05 -3.27
N VAL A 41 12.39 -1.55 -2.56
CA VAL A 41 12.58 -0.95 -1.25
C VAL A 41 13.08 -2.03 -0.29
N ASP A 42 14.00 -1.66 0.59
CA ASP A 42 14.63 -2.62 1.51
C ASP A 42 13.65 -3.12 2.58
N ASP A 43 13.97 -4.27 3.17
CA ASP A 43 13.11 -4.94 4.14
C ASP A 43 12.89 -4.10 5.39
N THR A 44 13.90 -3.36 5.82
CA THR A 44 13.79 -2.49 7.00
C THR A 44 12.75 -1.40 6.80
N THR A 45 12.75 -0.79 5.62
CA THR A 45 11.75 0.23 5.27
C THR A 45 10.36 -0.37 5.18
N MET A 46 10.23 -1.56 4.58
CA MET A 46 8.95 -2.26 4.49
C MET A 46 8.40 -2.58 5.88
N GLU A 47 9.25 -3.05 6.78
CA GLU A 47 8.84 -3.38 8.14
C GLU A 47 8.44 -2.14 8.93
N ARG A 48 9.18 -1.05 8.77
CA ARG A 48 8.85 0.22 9.43
C ARG A 48 7.51 0.74 8.97
N LEU A 49 7.24 0.67 7.68
CA LEU A 49 5.96 1.09 7.12
C LEU A 49 4.81 0.24 7.67
N LEU A 50 5.01 -1.08 7.73
CA LEU A 50 4.01 -1.98 8.27
C LEU A 50 3.64 -1.61 9.71
N TRP A 51 4.65 -1.40 10.56
CA TRP A 51 4.39 -1.04 11.95
C TRP A 51 3.70 0.30 12.10
N ARG A 52 4.01 1.27 11.26
CA ARG A 52 3.29 2.54 11.27
C ARG A 52 1.82 2.36 10.93
N CYS A 53 1.54 1.56 9.91
CA CYS A 53 0.16 1.28 9.52
C CYS A 53 -0.59 0.53 10.62
N VAL A 54 0.07 -0.43 11.28
CA VAL A 54 -0.53 -1.16 12.41
C VAL A 54 -0.88 -0.21 13.55
N GLN A 55 -0.01 0.74 13.86
CA GLN A 55 -0.27 1.74 14.90
C GLN A 55 -1.50 2.60 14.59
N HIS A 56 -1.81 2.79 13.32
CA HIS A 56 -2.98 3.55 12.90
C HIS A 56 -4.20 2.66 12.62
N GLY A 57 -4.08 1.35 12.86
CA GLY A 57 -5.20 0.43 12.74
C GLY A 57 -5.32 -0.30 11.40
N LEU A 58 -4.34 -0.16 10.52
CA LEU A 58 -4.34 -0.86 9.24
C LEU A 58 -3.38 -2.05 9.28
N PHE A 59 -3.91 -3.24 9.01
CA PHE A 59 -3.13 -4.48 8.98
C PHE A 59 -3.03 -5.01 7.55
N TYR A 60 -1.82 -5.43 7.17
CA TYR A 60 -1.59 -6.09 5.88
C TYR A 60 -0.36 -6.98 6.01
N GLN A 61 -0.06 -7.74 4.97
CA GLN A 61 1.12 -8.60 4.94
C GLN A 61 2.12 -8.08 3.92
N ASN A 62 3.42 -8.23 4.23
CA ASN A 62 4.49 -7.95 3.29
C ASN A 62 4.98 -9.24 2.65
N ALA A 63 5.22 -9.19 1.35
CA ALA A 63 5.97 -10.22 0.65
C ALA A 63 7.11 -9.50 -0.06
N HIS A 64 8.31 -9.50 0.54
CA HIS A 64 9.47 -8.76 0.06
C HIS A 64 9.10 -7.27 -0.02
N ASN A 65 9.12 -6.65 -1.21
CA ASN A 65 8.78 -5.24 -1.39
C ASN A 65 7.32 -5.02 -1.82
N VAL A 66 6.46 -6.01 -1.62
CA VAL A 66 5.06 -5.93 -2.02
C VAL A 66 4.16 -5.92 -0.79
N ILE A 67 3.31 -4.90 -0.69
CA ILE A 67 2.25 -4.84 0.30
C ILE A 67 1.09 -5.68 -0.23
N LYS A 68 0.64 -6.67 0.55
CA LYS A 68 -0.50 -7.50 0.20
C LYS A 68 -1.71 -7.09 1.00
N LEU A 69 -2.68 -6.50 0.30
CA LEU A 69 -3.94 -6.09 0.89
C LEU A 69 -5.02 -7.12 0.57
N LYS A 70 -5.69 -7.61 1.60
CA LYS A 70 -6.80 -8.57 1.46
C LYS A 70 -8.01 -8.02 2.18
N PRO A 71 -8.74 -7.07 1.55
CA PRO A 71 -9.91 -6.50 2.20
C PRO A 71 -10.98 -7.57 2.40
N PRO A 72 -11.76 -7.49 3.51
CA PRO A 72 -12.87 -8.40 3.72
C PRO A 72 -13.89 -8.30 2.59
N LEU A 73 -14.61 -9.42 2.34
CA LEU A 73 -15.68 -9.44 1.34
C LEU A 73 -16.77 -8.40 1.65
N ILE A 74 -17.02 -8.20 2.94
CA ILE A 74 -17.98 -7.21 3.40
C ILE A 74 -17.20 -6.07 4.06
N ILE A 75 -16.91 -5.05 3.28
CA ILE A 75 -16.25 -3.86 3.78
C ILE A 75 -17.12 -2.65 3.38
N THR A 76 -17.37 -1.76 4.32
CA THR A 76 -18.13 -0.55 4.01
C THR A 76 -17.25 0.44 3.27
N MET A 77 -17.86 1.36 2.52
CA MET A 77 -17.13 2.43 1.85
C MET A 77 -16.37 3.28 2.88
N GLU A 78 -16.95 3.50 4.03
CA GLU A 78 -16.33 4.26 5.11
C GLU A 78 -15.06 3.57 5.61
N GLN A 79 -15.12 2.24 5.83
CA GLN A 79 -13.96 1.45 6.26
C GLN A 79 -12.88 1.43 5.19
N ALA A 80 -13.27 1.30 3.92
CA ALA A 80 -12.31 1.32 2.81
C ALA A 80 -11.62 2.68 2.71
N ALA A 81 -12.37 3.77 2.87
CA ALA A 81 -11.82 5.11 2.83
C ALA A 81 -10.83 5.33 3.97
N GLU A 82 -11.17 4.90 5.17
CA GLU A 82 -10.31 5.01 6.34
C GLU A 82 -9.01 4.25 6.14
N ALA A 83 -9.08 3.01 5.64
CA ALA A 83 -7.89 2.20 5.39
C ALA A 83 -6.96 2.86 4.37
N MET A 84 -7.52 3.40 3.29
CA MET A 84 -6.72 4.04 2.25
C MET A 84 -6.12 5.36 2.73
N ASN A 85 -6.84 6.11 3.56
CA ASN A 85 -6.31 7.33 4.15
C ASN A 85 -5.13 7.03 5.07
N ILE A 86 -5.22 5.96 5.86
CA ILE A 86 -4.12 5.53 6.73
C ILE A 86 -2.90 5.15 5.89
N LEU A 87 -3.10 4.35 4.86
CA LEU A 87 -1.99 3.92 3.99
C LEU A 87 -1.32 5.11 3.33
N GLU A 88 -2.09 6.02 2.76
CA GLU A 88 -1.55 7.20 2.11
C GLU A 88 -0.74 8.06 3.08
N HIS A 89 -1.27 8.27 4.28
CA HIS A 89 -0.57 9.04 5.31
C HIS A 89 0.76 8.38 5.70
N CYS A 90 0.76 7.07 5.89
CA CYS A 90 1.99 6.34 6.24
C CYS A 90 3.01 6.38 5.10
N LEU A 91 2.55 6.30 3.85
CA LEU A 91 3.44 6.43 2.69
C LEU A 91 4.05 7.83 2.61
N GLU A 92 3.28 8.86 2.91
CA GLU A 92 3.80 10.23 2.93
C GLU A 92 4.93 10.39 3.96
N GLU A 93 4.78 9.76 5.12
CA GLU A 93 5.78 9.81 6.17
C GLU A 93 7.02 8.96 5.87
N ALA A 94 6.89 7.96 5.00
CA ALA A 94 7.98 7.07 4.65
C ALA A 94 8.98 7.71 3.67
N VAL A 95 8.65 8.81 3.05
CA VAL A 95 9.48 9.50 2.07
C VAL A 95 10.52 10.38 2.74
#